data_6806ff2ed9eeed5f14a99c02598dde99
#
_entry.id   6806ff2ed9eeed5f14a99c02598dde99
#
_cell.length_a   1.000
_cell.length_b   1.000
_cell.length_c   1.000
_cell.angle_alpha   90.00
_cell.angle_beta   90.00
_cell.angle_gamma   90.00
#
_symmetry.space_group_name_H-M   'P 1'
#
loop_
_entity.id
_entity.type
_entity.pdbx_description
1 polymer ?
#
loop_
_entity_poly.entity_id
_entity_poly.type
_entity_poly.pdbx_seq_one_letter_code
_entity_poly.pdbx_strand_id
1 'polypeptide(L)'
;MSKIYSGIVGAPVTPFKANGEVDYDTFAKQVNFLIENGVRLIAHPMHIGESLNMTEAERKELAKVLASAAGRRVPTFVHVSHAGTDLAIDLATHATKVGNTGVVMMAPYHWRSGQRAIIEHFTAVTDAAGGELIVYNNPDAVQLDLGTETLEKLIDRIPGMVAIKDATFNMATFTDTCELIARKEKPIAVYTGIEYLLTSMPVGGRGCFSACSEVAPRLTQSLYQACATGAFALAQPIQYKVRRLLKVVMHNYPASIKYAMELLDRPVGVTRRPIMQLSADEKKWVKSELTAMGIFEDEPIGWEFKRKTIKK
;
A
#
# COMPACT_ATOMS: atom_id res chain seq x y z
N MET A 1 0.92 20.76 16.52
CA MET A 1 1.88 19.89 15.79
C MET A 1 1.09 19.04 14.80
N SER A 2 1.42 19.09 13.51
CA SER A 2 0.82 18.22 12.50
C SER A 2 1.18 16.75 12.84
N LYS A 3 0.18 15.87 12.72
CA LYS A 3 0.34 14.44 13.07
C LYS A 3 1.16 13.74 11.98
N ILE A 4 2.30 13.17 12.32
CA ILE A 4 3.07 12.31 11.42
C ILE A 4 2.34 10.96 11.32
N TYR A 5 2.07 10.53 10.09
CA TYR A 5 1.49 9.21 9.84
C TYR A 5 2.49 8.09 10.21
N SER A 6 1.99 7.00 10.79
CA SER A 6 2.80 5.83 11.13
C SER A 6 1.95 4.56 11.19
N GLY A 7 2.58 3.42 11.03
CA GLY A 7 1.92 2.11 11.12
C GLY A 7 1.87 1.38 9.79
N ILE A 8 1.04 0.36 9.75
CA ILE A 8 0.79 -0.42 8.54
C ILE A 8 -0.19 0.33 7.65
N VAL A 9 0.20 0.55 6.41
CA VAL A 9 -0.67 1.07 5.34
C VAL A 9 -1.27 -0.12 4.61
N GLY A 10 -2.59 -0.27 4.66
CA GLY A 10 -3.31 -1.28 3.89
C GLY A 10 -3.34 -0.92 2.41
N ALA A 11 -2.97 -1.87 1.59
CA ALA A 11 -3.03 -1.73 0.14
C ALA A 11 -3.89 -2.87 -0.42
N PRO A 12 -5.25 -2.74 -0.36
CA PRO A 12 -6.14 -3.82 -0.75
C PRO A 12 -6.00 -4.22 -2.22
N VAL A 13 -6.15 -5.53 -2.50
CA VAL A 13 -6.36 -6.02 -3.86
C VAL A 13 -7.72 -5.53 -4.39
N THR A 14 -7.89 -5.42 -5.70
CA THR A 14 -9.21 -5.16 -6.28
C THR A 14 -9.94 -6.48 -6.47
N PRO A 15 -11.11 -6.69 -5.82
CA PRO A 15 -11.92 -7.87 -6.08
C PRO A 15 -12.55 -7.81 -7.46
N PHE A 16 -12.39 -8.89 -8.25
CA PHE A 16 -13.06 -9.04 -9.53
C PHE A 16 -13.92 -10.30 -9.54
N LYS A 17 -15.16 -10.18 -10.01
CA LYS A 17 -16.05 -11.30 -10.27
C LYS A 17 -15.49 -12.20 -11.39
N ALA A 18 -16.03 -13.39 -11.53
CA ALA A 18 -15.60 -14.34 -12.59
C ALA A 18 -15.73 -13.78 -14.02
N ASN A 19 -16.67 -12.85 -14.24
CA ASN A 19 -16.85 -12.15 -15.52
C ASN A 19 -15.89 -10.96 -15.71
N GLY A 20 -15.02 -10.68 -14.72
CA GLY A 20 -14.06 -9.60 -14.74
C GLY A 20 -14.58 -8.24 -14.26
N GLU A 21 -15.85 -8.11 -13.87
CA GLU A 21 -16.38 -6.89 -13.25
C GLU A 21 -15.82 -6.68 -11.85
N VAL A 22 -15.68 -5.42 -11.43
CA VAL A 22 -15.29 -5.08 -10.05
C VAL A 22 -16.39 -5.47 -9.07
N ASP A 23 -16.02 -6.15 -8.00
CA ASP A 23 -16.91 -6.45 -6.88
C ASP A 23 -16.74 -5.39 -5.76
N TYR A 24 -17.51 -4.32 -5.87
CA TYR A 24 -17.45 -3.19 -4.94
C TYR A 24 -17.87 -3.56 -3.53
N ASP A 25 -18.81 -4.49 -3.35
CA ASP A 25 -19.28 -4.93 -2.03
C ASP A 25 -18.19 -5.71 -1.30
N THR A 26 -17.50 -6.61 -2.00
CA THR A 26 -16.35 -7.33 -1.43
C THR A 26 -15.19 -6.37 -1.14
N PHE A 27 -14.97 -5.35 -1.97
CA PHE A 27 -13.98 -4.32 -1.69
C PHE A 27 -14.30 -3.54 -0.39
N ALA A 28 -15.56 -3.17 -0.17
CA ALA A 28 -15.97 -2.51 1.07
C ALA A 28 -15.75 -3.40 2.30
N LYS A 29 -16.02 -4.72 2.22
CA LYS A 29 -15.73 -5.69 3.30
C LYS A 29 -14.23 -5.75 3.59
N GLN A 30 -13.39 -5.76 2.57
CA GLN A 30 -11.94 -5.78 2.69
C GLN A 30 -11.40 -4.52 3.38
N VAL A 31 -11.91 -3.33 3.03
CA VAL A 31 -11.57 -2.06 3.69
C VAL A 31 -11.91 -2.13 5.18
N ASN A 32 -13.11 -2.61 5.54
CA ASN A 32 -13.51 -2.79 6.94
C ASN A 32 -12.62 -3.77 7.68
N PHE A 33 -12.34 -4.93 7.09
CA PHE A 33 -11.46 -5.95 7.64
C PHE A 33 -10.07 -5.40 7.98
N LEU A 34 -9.45 -4.64 7.06
CA LEU A 34 -8.13 -4.05 7.28
C LEU A 34 -8.15 -3.06 8.46
N ILE A 35 -9.15 -2.19 8.53
CA ILE A 35 -9.29 -1.21 9.60
C ILE A 35 -9.46 -1.90 10.96
N GLU A 36 -10.31 -2.91 11.04
CA GLU A 36 -10.56 -3.68 12.26
C GLU A 36 -9.33 -4.47 12.72
N ASN A 37 -8.46 -4.86 11.79
CA ASN A 37 -7.19 -5.52 12.05
C ASN A 37 -6.00 -4.55 12.25
N GLY A 38 -6.28 -3.25 12.49
CA GLY A 38 -5.29 -2.30 12.98
C GLY A 38 -4.50 -1.54 11.92
N VAL A 39 -4.89 -1.62 10.66
CA VAL A 39 -4.35 -0.76 9.60
C VAL A 39 -4.63 0.70 9.94
N ARG A 40 -3.64 1.58 9.76
CA ARG A 40 -3.69 2.98 10.16
C ARG A 40 -3.95 3.96 9.01
N LEU A 41 -3.84 3.49 7.78
CA LEU A 41 -4.05 4.23 6.55
C LEU A 41 -4.37 3.22 5.44
N ILE A 42 -5.23 3.57 4.49
CA ILE A 42 -5.51 2.73 3.32
C ILE A 42 -5.20 3.50 2.05
N ALA A 43 -4.47 2.86 1.13
CA ALA A 43 -4.16 3.39 -0.19
C ALA A 43 -4.60 2.42 -1.30
N HIS A 44 -5.46 2.88 -2.22
CA HIS A 44 -6.00 2.07 -3.32
C HIS A 44 -6.27 2.92 -4.57
N PRO A 45 -6.22 2.35 -5.77
CA PRO A 45 -5.61 1.06 -6.13
C PRO A 45 -4.10 1.21 -6.29
N MET A 46 -3.34 0.44 -5.52
CA MET A 46 -1.89 0.35 -5.74
C MET A 46 -1.59 -0.70 -6.83
N HIS A 47 -0.31 -1.06 -7.08
CA HIS A 47 0.03 -2.15 -8.00
C HIS A 47 -0.65 -3.46 -7.60
N ILE A 48 -0.68 -3.77 -6.31
CA ILE A 48 -1.42 -4.92 -5.73
C ILE A 48 -2.92 -4.89 -6.08
N GLY A 49 -3.50 -3.70 -6.21
CA GLY A 49 -4.88 -3.48 -6.61
C GLY A 49 -5.08 -3.45 -8.13
N GLU A 50 -4.09 -3.84 -8.92
CA GLU A 50 -4.18 -3.92 -10.39
C GLU A 50 -4.57 -2.58 -11.05
N SER A 51 -4.00 -1.46 -10.57
CA SER A 51 -4.37 -0.10 -10.98
C SER A 51 -4.39 0.14 -12.49
N LEU A 52 -3.49 -0.51 -13.25
CA LEU A 52 -3.40 -0.37 -14.72
C LEU A 52 -4.37 -1.28 -15.48
N ASN A 53 -5.04 -2.23 -14.81
CA ASN A 53 -6.00 -3.15 -15.41
C ASN A 53 -7.45 -2.65 -15.27
N MET A 54 -7.64 -1.43 -14.79
CA MET A 54 -8.94 -0.83 -14.56
C MET A 54 -9.17 0.39 -15.45
N THR A 55 -10.41 0.59 -15.85
CA THR A 55 -10.84 1.83 -16.48
C THR A 55 -10.83 2.98 -15.47
N GLU A 56 -10.76 4.21 -15.95
CA GLU A 56 -10.85 5.39 -15.08
C GLU A 56 -12.19 5.46 -14.33
N ALA A 57 -13.27 5.02 -14.96
CA ALA A 57 -14.59 4.94 -14.33
C ALA A 57 -14.59 3.97 -13.13
N GLU A 58 -13.97 2.80 -13.27
CA GLU A 58 -13.83 1.84 -12.16
C GLU A 58 -12.93 2.39 -11.05
N ARG A 59 -11.83 3.05 -11.39
CA ARG A 59 -10.94 3.70 -10.42
C ARG A 59 -11.67 4.80 -9.63
N LYS A 60 -12.52 5.60 -10.29
CA LYS A 60 -13.35 6.62 -9.66
C LYS A 60 -14.42 6.02 -8.74
N GLU A 61 -15.11 4.97 -9.16
CA GLU A 61 -16.11 4.32 -8.28
C GLU A 61 -15.45 3.65 -7.07
N LEU A 62 -14.28 3.00 -7.26
CA LEU A 62 -13.51 2.45 -6.14
C LEU A 62 -13.05 3.53 -5.15
N ALA A 63 -12.69 4.72 -5.62
CA ALA A 63 -12.34 5.85 -4.76
C ALA A 63 -13.53 6.28 -3.88
N LYS A 64 -14.74 6.29 -4.43
CA LYS A 64 -15.97 6.59 -3.70
C LYS A 64 -16.31 5.50 -2.68
N VAL A 65 -16.19 4.21 -3.07
CA VAL A 65 -16.42 3.08 -2.15
C VAL A 65 -15.40 3.08 -1.02
N LEU A 66 -14.12 3.38 -1.32
CA LEU A 66 -13.05 3.49 -0.31
C LEU A 66 -13.39 4.55 0.76
N ALA A 67 -13.73 5.77 0.34
CA ALA A 67 -14.09 6.85 1.26
C ALA A 67 -15.31 6.49 2.12
N SER A 68 -16.35 5.92 1.49
CA SER A 68 -17.59 5.49 2.17
C SER A 68 -17.33 4.36 3.17
N ALA A 69 -16.63 3.29 2.75
CA ALA A 69 -16.34 2.15 3.60
C ALA A 69 -15.42 2.49 4.77
N ALA A 70 -14.42 3.35 4.54
CA ALA A 70 -13.53 3.79 5.62
C ALA A 70 -14.26 4.66 6.65
N GLY A 71 -15.26 5.46 6.24
CA GLY A 71 -16.11 6.25 7.16
C GLY A 71 -15.30 7.19 8.05
N ARG A 72 -14.18 7.73 7.58
CA ARG A 72 -13.23 8.57 8.34
C ARG A 72 -12.56 7.89 9.55
N ARG A 73 -12.67 6.56 9.68
CA ARG A 73 -12.00 5.81 10.77
C ARG A 73 -10.47 5.82 10.60
N VAL A 74 -10.00 5.85 9.37
CA VAL A 74 -8.58 6.00 8.99
C VAL A 74 -8.47 6.92 7.78
N PRO A 75 -7.33 7.60 7.57
CA PRO A 75 -7.04 8.32 6.33
C PRO A 75 -7.06 7.38 5.13
N THR A 76 -7.61 7.86 4.00
CA THR A 76 -7.68 7.13 2.74
C THR A 76 -7.01 7.91 1.63
N PHE A 77 -6.21 7.21 0.84
CA PHE A 77 -5.47 7.78 -0.28
C PHE A 77 -5.76 7.03 -1.57
N VAL A 78 -5.98 7.76 -2.64
CA VAL A 78 -6.24 7.16 -3.96
C VAL A 78 -4.99 7.27 -4.82
N HIS A 79 -4.53 6.15 -5.38
CA HIS A 79 -3.43 6.13 -6.32
C HIS A 79 -3.91 6.66 -7.68
N VAL A 80 -3.43 7.83 -8.05
CA VAL A 80 -3.89 8.57 -9.23
C VAL A 80 -2.84 8.68 -10.33
N SER A 81 -1.69 7.99 -10.19
CA SER A 81 -0.63 8.03 -11.20
C SER A 81 -1.17 7.74 -12.60
N HIS A 82 -0.72 8.55 -13.55
CA HIS A 82 -1.05 8.43 -14.96
C HIS A 82 0.10 8.97 -15.82
N ALA A 83 0.16 8.55 -17.08
CA ALA A 83 1.15 9.06 -18.03
C ALA A 83 0.89 10.51 -18.42
N GLY A 84 -0.38 10.95 -18.41
CA GLY A 84 -0.82 12.32 -18.72
C GLY A 84 -1.21 13.09 -17.46
N THR A 85 -0.78 14.35 -17.38
CA THR A 85 -1.06 15.21 -16.21
C THR A 85 -2.55 15.49 -16.05
N ASP A 86 -3.28 15.81 -17.11
CA ASP A 86 -4.72 16.12 -17.04
C ASP A 86 -5.55 14.90 -16.59
N LEU A 87 -5.16 13.70 -16.98
CA LEU A 87 -5.79 12.45 -16.55
C LEU A 87 -5.53 12.18 -15.06
N ALA A 88 -4.31 12.48 -14.59
CA ALA A 88 -4.01 12.40 -13.16
C ALA A 88 -4.79 13.45 -12.36
N ILE A 89 -4.95 14.69 -12.86
CA ILE A 89 -5.77 15.75 -12.27
C ILE A 89 -7.23 15.32 -12.13
N ASP A 90 -7.81 14.73 -13.17
CA ASP A 90 -9.20 14.28 -13.17
C ASP A 90 -9.45 13.20 -12.10
N LEU A 91 -8.55 12.22 -11.99
CA LEU A 91 -8.62 11.18 -10.95
C LEU A 91 -8.42 11.77 -9.55
N ALA A 92 -7.47 12.69 -9.38
CA ALA A 92 -7.13 13.28 -8.08
C ALA A 92 -8.25 14.18 -7.56
N THR A 93 -8.78 15.05 -8.42
CA THR A 93 -9.91 15.95 -8.10
C THR A 93 -11.15 15.13 -7.73
N HIS A 94 -11.42 14.04 -8.47
CA HIS A 94 -12.52 13.16 -8.12
C HIS A 94 -12.28 12.50 -6.74
N ALA A 95 -11.07 11.99 -6.47
CA ALA A 95 -10.74 11.31 -5.22
C ALA A 95 -10.98 12.19 -3.99
N THR A 96 -10.52 13.42 -4.00
CA THR A 96 -10.72 14.37 -2.88
C THR A 96 -12.18 14.83 -2.77
N LYS A 97 -12.86 15.08 -3.91
CA LYS A 97 -14.28 15.44 -3.95
C LYS A 97 -15.19 14.39 -3.32
N VAL A 98 -14.89 13.10 -3.46
CA VAL A 98 -15.69 12.02 -2.86
C VAL A 98 -15.30 11.71 -1.40
N GLY A 99 -14.36 12.45 -0.81
CA GLY A 99 -14.05 12.44 0.61
C GLY A 99 -12.81 11.64 1.01
N ASN A 100 -11.94 11.24 0.08
CA ASN A 100 -10.63 10.71 0.44
C ASN A 100 -9.72 11.82 0.97
N THR A 101 -8.79 11.46 1.86
CA THR A 101 -7.85 12.39 2.51
C THR A 101 -6.88 13.00 1.52
N GLY A 102 -6.46 12.22 0.53
CA GLY A 102 -5.49 12.67 -0.45
C GLY A 102 -5.20 11.63 -1.53
N VAL A 103 -4.06 11.79 -2.17
CA VAL A 103 -3.65 10.98 -3.31
C VAL A 103 -2.26 10.37 -3.14
N VAL A 104 -2.02 9.25 -3.83
CA VAL A 104 -0.69 8.66 -4.02
C VAL A 104 -0.28 8.84 -5.46
N MET A 105 0.94 9.31 -5.71
CA MET A 105 1.46 9.51 -7.06
C MET A 105 2.88 8.99 -7.22
N MET A 106 3.13 8.31 -8.35
CA MET A 106 4.45 8.10 -8.94
C MET A 106 4.76 9.17 -9.98
N ALA A 107 6.01 9.27 -10.39
CA ALA A 107 6.37 10.00 -11.61
C ALA A 107 5.56 9.49 -12.82
N PRO A 108 5.29 10.35 -13.82
CA PRO A 108 4.61 9.91 -15.04
C PRO A 108 5.36 8.76 -15.69
N TYR A 109 4.69 7.64 -15.90
CA TYR A 109 5.30 6.48 -16.53
C TYR A 109 5.34 6.62 -18.06
N HIS A 110 6.20 5.85 -18.73
CA HIS A 110 6.44 5.83 -20.19
C HIS A 110 7.36 6.95 -20.70
N TRP A 111 7.15 8.20 -20.33
CA TRP A 111 7.80 9.36 -20.97
C TRP A 111 9.23 9.64 -20.52
N ARG A 112 9.74 9.02 -19.46
CA ARG A 112 11.07 9.32 -18.87
C ARG A 112 11.29 10.83 -18.69
N SER A 113 10.35 11.47 -18.06
CA SER A 113 10.33 12.92 -17.87
C SER A 113 11.55 13.41 -17.08
N GLY A 114 12.10 14.55 -17.47
CA GLY A 114 13.15 15.19 -16.68
C GLY A 114 12.61 15.79 -15.37
N GLN A 115 13.49 16.11 -14.43
CA GLN A 115 13.15 16.59 -13.08
C GLN A 115 12.14 17.74 -13.08
N ARG A 116 12.33 18.75 -13.95
CA ARG A 116 11.40 19.89 -14.05
C ARG A 116 9.98 19.43 -14.37
N ALA A 117 9.81 18.58 -15.38
CA ALA A 117 8.48 18.10 -15.79
C ALA A 117 7.82 17.25 -14.70
N ILE A 118 8.62 16.47 -13.92
CA ILE A 118 8.13 15.72 -12.78
C ILE A 118 7.57 16.68 -11.70
N ILE A 119 8.33 17.69 -11.33
CA ILE A 119 7.90 18.67 -10.32
C ILE A 119 6.64 19.41 -10.77
N GLU A 120 6.57 19.84 -12.03
CA GLU A 120 5.40 20.49 -12.62
C GLU A 120 4.18 19.55 -12.60
N HIS A 121 4.35 18.27 -12.96
CA HIS A 121 3.29 17.26 -12.91
C HIS A 121 2.73 17.07 -11.49
N PHE A 122 3.58 16.83 -10.50
CA PHE A 122 3.16 16.67 -9.11
C PHE A 122 2.47 17.95 -8.58
N THR A 123 3.03 19.10 -8.86
CA THR A 123 2.47 20.39 -8.44
C THR A 123 1.08 20.63 -9.05
N ALA A 124 0.93 20.45 -10.36
CA ALA A 124 -0.35 20.67 -11.05
C ALA A 124 -1.46 19.76 -10.51
N VAL A 125 -1.15 18.49 -10.25
CA VAL A 125 -2.13 17.52 -9.71
C VAL A 125 -2.51 17.89 -8.27
N THR A 126 -1.55 18.24 -7.42
CA THR A 126 -1.83 18.59 -6.01
C THR A 126 -2.55 19.90 -5.87
N ASP A 127 -2.21 20.92 -6.67
CA ASP A 127 -2.91 22.23 -6.70
C ASP A 127 -4.37 22.05 -7.10
N ALA A 128 -4.66 21.17 -8.07
CA ALA A 128 -6.02 20.90 -8.52
C ALA A 128 -6.82 20.03 -7.52
N ALA A 129 -6.19 19.05 -6.89
CA ALA A 129 -6.86 18.12 -5.98
C ALA A 129 -7.15 18.70 -4.59
N GLY A 130 -6.29 19.60 -4.09
CA GLY A 130 -6.45 20.25 -2.79
C GLY A 130 -6.38 19.33 -1.58
N GLY A 131 -5.78 18.14 -1.69
CA GLY A 131 -5.65 17.15 -0.62
C GLY A 131 -4.20 16.89 -0.24
N GLU A 132 -4.00 15.89 0.63
CA GLU A 132 -2.67 15.43 1.01
C GLU A 132 -2.02 14.58 -0.08
N LEU A 133 -0.68 14.61 -0.16
CA LEU A 133 0.10 13.85 -1.13
C LEU A 133 1.00 12.82 -0.45
N ILE A 134 0.95 11.59 -0.93
CA ILE A 134 1.98 10.58 -0.74
C ILE A 134 2.76 10.43 -2.05
N VAL A 135 4.04 10.76 -2.04
CA VAL A 135 4.93 10.51 -3.17
C VAL A 135 5.33 9.04 -3.17
N TYR A 136 5.19 8.38 -4.31
CA TYR A 136 5.55 6.98 -4.47
C TYR A 136 6.77 6.86 -5.39
N ASN A 137 7.93 6.61 -4.81
CA ASN A 137 9.16 6.33 -5.54
C ASN A 137 9.24 4.83 -5.85
N ASN A 138 9.07 4.48 -7.12
CA ASN A 138 9.11 3.10 -7.61
C ASN A 138 9.83 3.05 -8.96
N PRO A 139 11.17 3.03 -8.96
CA PRO A 139 11.95 3.06 -10.19
C PRO A 139 11.72 1.86 -11.09
N ASP A 140 11.39 0.68 -10.56
CA ASP A 140 11.10 -0.50 -11.38
C ASP A 140 9.84 -0.30 -12.24
N ALA A 141 8.83 0.40 -11.70
CA ALA A 141 7.57 0.62 -12.42
C ALA A 141 7.66 1.74 -13.47
N VAL A 142 8.42 2.80 -13.19
CA VAL A 142 8.45 4.01 -14.04
C VAL A 142 9.80 4.24 -14.70
N GLN A 143 10.78 3.34 -14.48
CA GLN A 143 12.14 3.43 -14.99
C GLN A 143 12.83 4.77 -14.65
N LEU A 144 12.53 5.31 -13.47
CA LEU A 144 13.05 6.56 -12.98
C LEU A 144 13.06 6.55 -11.44
N ASP A 145 14.23 6.81 -10.85
CA ASP A 145 14.37 7.10 -9.43
C ASP A 145 14.23 8.61 -9.20
N LEU A 146 13.37 9.00 -8.26
CA LEU A 146 13.19 10.41 -7.94
C LEU A 146 14.45 11.04 -7.34
N GLY A 147 15.26 10.27 -6.62
CA GLY A 147 16.45 10.75 -5.94
C GLY A 147 16.16 11.82 -4.88
N THR A 148 17.11 12.05 -3.99
CA THR A 148 16.94 13.01 -2.87
C THR A 148 16.78 14.45 -3.36
N GLU A 149 17.47 14.86 -4.43
CA GLU A 149 17.36 16.22 -5.00
C GLU A 149 15.95 16.52 -5.50
N THR A 150 15.31 15.57 -6.21
CA THR A 150 13.92 15.75 -6.68
C THR A 150 12.94 15.73 -5.51
N LEU A 151 13.13 14.82 -4.55
CA LEU A 151 12.31 14.76 -3.34
C LEU A 151 12.39 16.05 -2.54
N GLU A 152 13.58 16.63 -2.37
CA GLU A 152 13.77 17.91 -1.69
C GLU A 152 12.97 19.03 -2.35
N LYS A 153 13.03 19.15 -3.68
CA LYS A 153 12.26 20.16 -4.43
C LYS A 153 10.74 19.94 -4.30
N LEU A 154 10.27 18.68 -4.31
CA LEU A 154 8.86 18.35 -4.08
C LEU A 154 8.41 18.72 -2.66
N ILE A 155 9.23 18.43 -1.64
CA ILE A 155 8.98 18.78 -0.24
C ILE A 155 8.83 20.30 -0.07
N ASP A 156 9.67 21.08 -0.74
CA ASP A 156 9.63 22.54 -0.65
C ASP A 156 8.48 23.14 -1.44
N ARG A 157 8.09 22.54 -2.56
CA ARG A 157 7.05 23.05 -3.46
C ARG A 157 5.63 22.65 -3.04
N ILE A 158 5.44 21.49 -2.40
CA ILE A 158 4.13 20.91 -2.13
C ILE A 158 3.90 20.85 -0.61
N PRO A 159 3.26 21.87 0.00
CA PRO A 159 3.00 21.89 1.45
C PRO A 159 2.14 20.72 1.95
N GLY A 160 1.29 20.17 1.09
CA GLY A 160 0.43 19.02 1.38
C GLY A 160 1.11 17.66 1.30
N MET A 161 2.41 17.61 1.07
CA MET A 161 3.16 16.34 1.06
C MET A 161 3.31 15.80 2.48
N VAL A 162 2.74 14.63 2.75
CA VAL A 162 2.68 14.02 4.10
C VAL A 162 3.46 12.74 4.24
N ALA A 163 3.78 12.07 3.13
CA ALA A 163 4.57 10.85 3.16
C ALA A 163 5.31 10.59 1.85
N ILE A 164 6.32 9.73 1.97
CA ILE A 164 7.03 9.09 0.86
C ILE A 164 6.89 7.59 1.03
N LYS A 165 6.40 6.90 0.00
CA LYS A 165 6.51 5.46 -0.14
C LYS A 165 7.75 5.14 -0.97
N ASP A 166 8.76 4.56 -0.34
CA ASP A 166 9.98 4.11 -1.01
C ASP A 166 9.86 2.64 -1.39
N ALA A 167 9.88 2.35 -2.67
CA ALA A 167 9.94 1.01 -3.24
C ALA A 167 11.17 0.82 -4.13
N THR A 168 12.26 1.50 -3.83
CA THR A 168 13.57 1.25 -4.45
C THR A 168 14.17 -0.06 -3.96
N PHE A 169 13.75 -0.53 -2.77
CA PHE A 169 14.34 -1.67 -2.05
C PHE A 169 15.84 -1.51 -1.79
N ASN A 170 16.35 -0.29 -1.84
CA ASN A 170 17.72 0.08 -1.57
C ASN A 170 17.81 0.81 -0.22
N MET A 171 18.46 0.18 0.77
CA MET A 171 18.57 0.76 2.11
C MET A 171 19.43 2.04 2.17
N ALA A 172 20.37 2.24 1.25
CA ALA A 172 21.10 3.50 1.16
C ALA A 172 20.15 4.63 0.75
N THR A 173 19.42 4.47 -0.36
CA THR A 173 18.40 5.43 -0.82
C THR A 173 17.35 5.71 0.26
N PHE A 174 16.87 4.67 0.95
CA PHE A 174 15.90 4.81 2.04
C PHE A 174 16.46 5.64 3.20
N THR A 175 17.72 5.37 3.59
CA THR A 175 18.39 6.10 4.68
C THR A 175 18.62 7.56 4.32
N ASP A 176 19.08 7.84 3.08
CA ASP A 176 19.27 9.20 2.57
C ASP A 176 17.93 9.97 2.54
N THR A 177 16.82 9.30 2.20
CA THR A 177 15.47 9.89 2.24
C THR A 177 15.06 10.20 3.69
N CYS A 178 15.31 9.32 4.64
CA CYS A 178 15.02 9.56 6.06
C CYS A 178 15.84 10.72 6.61
N GLU A 179 17.14 10.80 6.26
CA GLU A 179 18.03 11.91 6.66
C GLU A 179 17.56 13.24 6.06
N LEU A 180 17.17 13.27 4.78
CA LEU A 180 16.58 14.44 4.14
C LEU A 180 15.36 14.95 4.93
N ILE A 181 14.44 14.06 5.30
CA ILE A 181 13.23 14.44 6.05
C ILE A 181 13.59 14.97 7.44
N ALA A 182 14.53 14.34 8.14
CA ALA A 182 15.00 14.80 9.44
C ALA A 182 15.61 16.21 9.36
N ARG A 183 16.43 16.48 8.35
CA ARG A 183 17.04 17.79 8.08
C ARG A 183 16.02 18.88 7.72
N LYS A 184 14.94 18.53 7.04
CA LYS A 184 13.87 19.47 6.68
C LYS A 184 12.91 19.79 7.82
N GLU A 185 12.96 19.05 8.93
CA GLU A 185 12.09 19.21 10.10
C GLU A 185 10.59 19.23 9.77
N LYS A 186 10.20 18.61 8.63
CA LYS A 186 8.80 18.53 8.22
C LYS A 186 8.15 17.23 8.70
N PRO A 187 6.85 17.23 9.01
CA PRO A 187 6.11 16.07 9.51
C PRO A 187 5.76 15.07 8.39
N ILE A 188 6.76 14.63 7.62
CA ILE A 188 6.62 13.72 6.51
C ILE A 188 7.04 12.32 6.96
N ALA A 189 6.21 11.31 6.69
CA ALA A 189 6.52 9.92 6.99
C ALA A 189 7.26 9.26 5.82
N VAL A 190 8.26 8.42 6.12
CA VAL A 190 8.90 7.56 5.12
C VAL A 190 8.46 6.12 5.37
N TYR A 191 7.89 5.48 4.34
CA TYR A 191 7.40 4.10 4.37
C TYR A 191 8.17 3.23 3.39
N THR A 192 8.45 2.00 3.78
CA THR A 192 8.92 0.99 2.81
C THR A 192 7.75 0.50 1.94
N GLY A 193 8.09 0.04 0.73
CA GLY A 193 7.12 -0.49 -0.23
C GLY A 193 6.49 -1.82 0.16
N ILE A 194 7.14 -2.59 1.06
CA ILE A 194 6.70 -3.86 1.65
C ILE A 194 7.24 -3.97 3.09
N GLU A 195 7.04 -5.10 3.78
CA GLU A 195 7.31 -5.32 5.21
C GLU A 195 8.80 -5.47 5.58
N TYR A 196 9.66 -4.51 5.23
CA TYR A 196 11.07 -4.45 5.67
C TYR A 196 11.23 -3.59 6.92
N LEU A 197 10.39 -3.82 7.95
CA LEU A 197 10.28 -2.94 9.11
C LEU A 197 11.50 -3.00 10.04
N LEU A 198 12.07 -4.19 10.25
CA LEU A 198 13.25 -4.36 11.12
C LEU A 198 14.48 -3.59 10.62
N THR A 199 14.60 -3.39 9.30
CA THR A 199 15.73 -2.64 8.72
C THR A 199 15.43 -1.16 8.55
N SER A 200 14.17 -0.78 8.30
CA SER A 200 13.79 0.58 7.95
C SER A 200 13.45 1.47 9.17
N MET A 201 12.77 0.90 10.18
CA MET A 201 12.33 1.71 11.32
C MET A 201 13.47 2.27 12.18
N PRO A 202 14.58 1.55 12.42
CA PRO A 202 15.71 2.11 13.16
C PRO A 202 16.37 3.34 12.51
N VAL A 203 16.28 3.47 11.19
CA VAL A 203 16.86 4.61 10.45
C VAL A 203 15.85 5.74 10.16
N GLY A 204 14.64 5.67 10.74
CA GLY A 204 13.64 6.75 10.63
C GLY A 204 12.36 6.38 9.90
N GLY A 205 12.24 5.16 9.38
CA GLY A 205 11.02 4.67 8.75
C GLY A 205 9.82 4.69 9.72
N ARG A 206 8.61 4.91 9.19
CA ARG A 206 7.38 5.03 9.98
C ARG A 206 6.42 3.85 9.84
N GLY A 207 6.75 2.89 8.99
CA GLY A 207 5.93 1.72 8.69
C GLY A 207 6.15 1.22 7.28
N CYS A 208 5.18 0.50 6.73
CA CYS A 208 5.23 -0.02 5.37
C CYS A 208 3.87 0.04 4.66
N PHE A 209 3.91 0.04 3.32
CA PHE A 209 2.77 -0.37 2.51
C PHE A 209 2.73 -1.88 2.46
N SER A 210 1.68 -2.47 3.01
CA SER A 210 1.68 -3.89 3.29
C SER A 210 1.13 -4.73 2.13
N ALA A 211 1.89 -5.73 1.74
CA ALA A 211 1.43 -6.81 0.87
C ALA A 211 0.89 -8.01 1.68
N CYS A 212 1.27 -8.14 2.94
CA CYS A 212 0.91 -9.27 3.79
C CYS A 212 -0.33 -9.02 4.66
N SER A 213 -0.74 -7.77 4.92
CA SER A 213 -1.86 -7.46 5.82
C SER A 213 -3.21 -8.02 5.36
N GLU A 214 -3.37 -8.27 4.07
CA GLU A 214 -4.55 -8.91 3.50
C GLU A 214 -4.66 -10.39 3.92
N VAL A 215 -3.52 -11.05 4.09
CA VAL A 215 -3.42 -12.48 4.42
C VAL A 215 -3.22 -12.68 5.90
N ALA A 216 -2.23 -12.00 6.49
CA ALA A 216 -1.77 -12.19 7.86
C ALA A 216 -1.66 -10.86 8.62
N PRO A 217 -2.78 -10.20 8.92
CA PRO A 217 -2.79 -8.91 9.59
C PRO A 217 -2.18 -8.95 11.00
N ARG A 218 -2.40 -10.03 11.77
CA ARG A 218 -1.84 -10.17 13.12
C ARG A 218 -0.32 -10.27 13.09
N LEU A 219 0.22 -11.09 12.19
CA LEU A 219 1.66 -11.23 11.99
C LEU A 219 2.29 -9.90 11.60
N THR A 220 1.67 -9.17 10.68
CA THR A 220 2.14 -7.87 10.21
C THR A 220 2.12 -6.82 11.32
N GLN A 221 1.03 -6.76 12.09
CA GLN A 221 0.93 -5.86 13.24
C GLN A 221 1.93 -6.20 14.35
N SER A 222 2.16 -7.50 14.61
CA SER A 222 3.15 -7.93 15.60
C SER A 222 4.56 -7.48 15.23
N LEU A 223 4.92 -7.59 13.95
CA LEU A 223 6.20 -7.08 13.45
C LEU A 223 6.32 -5.56 13.65
N TYR A 224 5.28 -4.82 13.24
CA TYR A 224 5.27 -3.38 13.39
C TYR A 224 5.42 -2.96 14.86
N GLN A 225 4.65 -3.56 15.77
CA GLN A 225 4.72 -3.24 17.20
C GLN A 225 6.09 -3.53 17.80
N ALA A 226 6.68 -4.69 17.49
CA ALA A 226 8.01 -5.03 17.97
C ALA A 226 9.09 -4.02 17.48
N CYS A 227 9.01 -3.60 16.22
CA CYS A 227 9.92 -2.58 15.68
C CYS A 227 9.65 -1.19 16.27
N ALA A 228 8.39 -0.79 16.44
CA ALA A 228 8.00 0.52 16.95
C ALA A 228 8.38 0.74 18.42
N THR A 229 8.47 -0.34 19.20
CA THR A 229 8.92 -0.30 20.61
C THR A 229 10.43 -0.53 20.77
N GLY A 230 11.18 -0.69 19.68
CA GLY A 230 12.62 -0.99 19.73
C GLY A 230 12.96 -2.41 20.19
N ALA A 231 11.97 -3.30 20.27
CA ALA A 231 12.16 -4.71 20.66
C ALA A 231 12.73 -5.56 19.52
N PHE A 232 13.88 -5.16 18.97
CA PHE A 232 14.43 -5.74 17.73
C PHE A 232 14.76 -7.24 17.85
N ALA A 233 15.16 -7.71 19.03
CA ALA A 233 15.37 -9.14 19.26
C ALA A 233 14.07 -9.97 19.12
N LEU A 234 12.94 -9.41 19.51
CA LEU A 234 11.61 -10.01 19.28
C LEU A 234 11.14 -9.85 17.83
N ALA A 235 11.49 -8.74 17.18
CA ALA A 235 11.12 -8.46 15.79
C ALA A 235 11.82 -9.41 14.80
N GLN A 236 13.04 -9.87 15.09
CA GLN A 236 13.85 -10.65 14.17
C GLN A 236 13.16 -11.96 13.72
N PRO A 237 12.73 -12.86 14.61
CA PRO A 237 12.03 -14.09 14.18
C PRO A 237 10.69 -13.80 13.49
N ILE A 238 9.99 -12.73 13.89
CA ILE A 238 8.75 -12.30 13.22
C ILE A 238 9.07 -11.83 11.79
N GLN A 239 10.13 -11.03 11.60
CA GLN A 239 10.56 -10.58 10.26
C GLN A 239 10.93 -11.77 9.36
N TYR A 240 11.53 -12.84 9.90
CA TYR A 240 11.82 -14.05 9.12
C TYR A 240 10.53 -14.75 8.65
N LYS A 241 9.52 -14.86 9.54
CA LYS A 241 8.21 -15.42 9.19
C LYS A 241 7.50 -14.55 8.14
N VAL A 242 7.51 -13.22 8.31
CA VAL A 242 6.98 -12.26 7.32
C VAL A 242 7.75 -12.37 5.99
N ARG A 243 9.07 -12.48 6.00
CA ARG A 243 9.85 -12.66 4.76
C ARG A 243 9.48 -13.95 4.02
N ARG A 244 9.18 -15.02 4.75
CA ARG A 244 8.69 -16.27 4.16
C ARG A 244 7.31 -16.07 3.52
N LEU A 245 6.40 -15.39 4.21
CA LEU A 245 5.08 -15.04 3.67
C LEU A 245 5.21 -14.16 2.42
N LEU A 246 6.08 -13.15 2.43
CA LEU A 246 6.36 -12.31 1.27
C LEU A 246 6.79 -13.13 0.03
N LYS A 247 7.60 -14.18 0.19
CA LYS A 247 7.95 -15.06 -0.93
C LYS A 247 6.74 -15.73 -1.55
N VAL A 248 5.76 -16.10 -0.72
CA VAL A 248 4.52 -16.75 -1.18
C VAL A 248 3.62 -15.75 -1.90
N VAL A 249 3.34 -14.61 -1.28
CA VAL A 249 2.38 -13.62 -1.83
C VAL A 249 2.92 -12.89 -3.05
N MET A 250 4.24 -12.80 -3.20
CA MET A 250 4.90 -12.16 -4.34
C MET A 250 5.25 -13.14 -5.49
N HIS A 251 4.97 -14.43 -5.34
CA HIS A 251 5.34 -15.44 -6.35
C HIS A 251 4.66 -15.20 -7.71
N ASN A 252 3.36 -15.09 -7.74
CA ASN A 252 2.57 -14.70 -8.92
C ASN A 252 1.62 -13.58 -8.48
N TYR A 253 2.19 -12.38 -8.39
CA TYR A 253 1.57 -11.22 -7.79
C TYR A 253 0.56 -10.53 -8.74
N PRO A 254 -0.65 -10.20 -8.31
CA PRO A 254 -1.25 -10.43 -6.98
C PRO A 254 -2.09 -11.72 -6.88
N ALA A 255 -2.03 -12.64 -7.85
CA ALA A 255 -2.85 -13.85 -7.87
C ALA A 255 -2.63 -14.73 -6.62
N SER A 256 -1.37 -14.82 -6.14
CA SER A 256 -1.06 -15.57 -4.91
C SER A 256 -1.70 -14.97 -3.67
N ILE A 257 -1.81 -13.65 -3.58
CA ILE A 257 -2.50 -12.96 -2.49
C ILE A 257 -3.99 -13.29 -2.51
N LYS A 258 -4.64 -13.15 -3.67
CA LYS A 258 -6.08 -13.46 -3.84
C LYS A 258 -6.39 -14.90 -3.46
N TYR A 259 -5.56 -15.85 -3.88
CA TYR A 259 -5.74 -17.25 -3.51
C TYR A 259 -5.47 -17.51 -2.03
N ALA A 260 -4.46 -16.87 -1.42
CA ALA A 260 -4.22 -16.96 0.02
C ALA A 260 -5.41 -16.43 0.83
N MET A 261 -6.04 -15.33 0.38
CA MET A 261 -7.25 -14.81 1.00
C MET A 261 -8.44 -15.76 0.84
N GLU A 262 -8.60 -16.39 -0.33
CA GLU A 262 -9.64 -17.43 -0.56
C GLU A 262 -9.47 -18.59 0.42
N LEU A 263 -8.25 -19.08 0.63
CA LEU A 263 -7.96 -20.15 1.61
C LEU A 263 -8.29 -19.76 3.05
N LEU A 264 -8.36 -18.46 3.35
CA LEU A 264 -8.73 -17.91 4.65
C LEU A 264 -10.21 -17.47 4.70
N ASP A 265 -11.04 -18.00 3.80
CA ASP A 265 -12.47 -17.67 3.68
C ASP A 265 -12.74 -16.18 3.44
N ARG A 266 -11.84 -15.53 2.71
CA ARG A 266 -11.95 -14.13 2.25
C ARG A 266 -11.79 -14.05 0.72
N PRO A 267 -12.70 -14.65 -0.07
CA PRO A 267 -12.57 -14.69 -1.52
C PRO A 267 -12.70 -13.26 -2.11
N VAL A 268 -11.77 -12.93 -3.01
CA VAL A 268 -11.72 -11.66 -3.76
C VAL A 268 -11.70 -11.88 -5.27
N GLY A 269 -11.99 -13.10 -5.68
CA GLY A 269 -12.17 -13.50 -7.07
C GLY A 269 -10.87 -13.56 -7.88
N VAL A 270 -10.97 -13.22 -9.15
CA VAL A 270 -9.91 -13.44 -10.15
C VAL A 270 -8.97 -12.23 -10.30
N THR A 271 -7.83 -12.41 -10.99
CA THR A 271 -7.03 -11.32 -11.54
C THR A 271 -7.49 -11.00 -12.97
N ARG A 272 -7.27 -9.75 -13.42
CA ARG A 272 -7.49 -9.37 -14.82
C ARG A 272 -6.25 -9.62 -15.67
N ARG A 273 -6.47 -9.98 -16.95
CA ARG A 273 -5.37 -10.08 -17.93
C ARG A 273 -4.62 -8.73 -18.03
N PRO A 274 -3.30 -8.75 -18.23
CA PRO A 274 -2.46 -9.91 -18.60
C PRO A 274 -1.99 -10.77 -17.40
N ILE A 275 -2.42 -10.48 -16.16
CA ILE A 275 -2.04 -11.25 -14.98
C ILE A 275 -2.72 -12.62 -15.04
N MET A 276 -1.90 -13.67 -15.00
CA MET A 276 -2.38 -15.06 -15.09
C MET A 276 -2.93 -15.53 -13.74
N GLN A 277 -3.95 -16.41 -13.80
CA GLN A 277 -4.39 -17.15 -12.64
C GLN A 277 -3.34 -18.19 -12.23
N LEU A 278 -3.33 -18.59 -10.95
CA LEU A 278 -2.46 -19.67 -10.48
C LEU A 278 -2.83 -21.00 -11.13
N SER A 279 -1.82 -21.74 -11.56
CA SER A 279 -1.93 -23.15 -11.91
C SER A 279 -2.28 -24.02 -10.69
N ALA A 280 -2.68 -25.27 -10.91
CA ALA A 280 -2.98 -26.21 -9.84
C ALA A 280 -1.77 -26.46 -8.92
N ASP A 281 -0.55 -26.54 -9.49
CA ASP A 281 0.68 -26.75 -8.72
C ASP A 281 1.04 -25.53 -7.89
N GLU A 282 0.91 -24.30 -8.43
CA GLU A 282 1.10 -23.06 -7.67
C GLU A 282 0.10 -22.95 -6.52
N LYS A 283 -1.17 -23.27 -6.73
CA LYS A 283 -2.19 -23.32 -5.67
C LYS A 283 -1.82 -24.29 -4.57
N LYS A 284 -1.37 -25.51 -4.94
CA LYS A 284 -0.92 -26.52 -3.98
C LYS A 284 0.29 -26.02 -3.18
N TRP A 285 1.24 -25.39 -3.85
CA TRP A 285 2.42 -24.83 -3.21
C TRP A 285 2.05 -23.69 -2.24
N VAL A 286 1.25 -22.71 -2.65
CA VAL A 286 0.79 -21.62 -1.78
C VAL A 286 0.12 -22.17 -0.52
N LYS A 287 -0.83 -23.13 -0.67
CA LYS A 287 -1.51 -23.76 0.45
C LYS A 287 -0.53 -24.47 1.40
N SER A 288 0.42 -25.23 0.85
CA SER A 288 1.45 -25.93 1.62
C SER A 288 2.31 -24.97 2.44
N GLU A 289 2.76 -23.87 1.84
CA GLU A 289 3.58 -22.88 2.53
C GLU A 289 2.81 -22.17 3.65
N LEU A 290 1.56 -21.77 3.42
CA LEU A 290 0.73 -21.14 4.45
C LEU A 290 0.45 -22.10 5.62
N THR A 291 0.21 -23.38 5.34
CA THR A 291 0.04 -24.42 6.36
C THR A 291 1.32 -24.58 7.19
N ALA A 292 2.47 -24.71 6.52
CA ALA A 292 3.76 -24.87 7.20
C ALA A 292 4.20 -23.65 8.04
N MET A 293 3.59 -22.50 7.80
CA MET A 293 3.79 -21.28 8.60
C MET A 293 2.76 -21.11 9.73
N GLY A 294 1.75 -21.98 9.85
CA GLY A 294 0.68 -21.86 10.85
C GLY A 294 -0.23 -20.66 10.61
N ILE A 295 -0.42 -20.24 9.34
CA ILE A 295 -1.24 -19.05 9.02
C ILE A 295 -2.72 -19.33 9.33
N PHE A 296 -3.21 -20.54 9.11
CA PHE A 296 -4.61 -20.88 9.34
C PHE A 296 -5.00 -20.92 10.84
N GLU A 297 -4.01 -21.17 11.71
CA GLU A 297 -4.19 -21.20 13.18
C GLU A 297 -4.05 -19.81 13.81
N ASP A 298 -3.15 -18.99 13.27
CA ASP A 298 -2.76 -17.73 13.89
C ASP A 298 -3.60 -16.54 13.38
N GLU A 299 -4.06 -16.58 12.11
CA GLU A 299 -4.69 -15.44 11.46
C GLU A 299 -6.23 -15.54 11.42
N PRO A 300 -6.94 -14.41 11.20
CA PRO A 300 -8.39 -14.43 11.10
C PRO A 300 -8.90 -15.23 9.90
N ILE A 301 -9.93 -16.04 10.12
CA ILE A 301 -10.68 -16.72 9.06
C ILE A 301 -11.98 -15.95 8.82
N GLY A 302 -12.34 -15.74 7.56
CA GLY A 302 -13.49 -14.93 7.14
C GLY A 302 -13.24 -13.43 7.29
N TRP A 303 -14.29 -12.66 7.04
CA TRP A 303 -14.27 -11.19 7.10
C TRP A 303 -14.56 -10.63 8.48
N GLU A 304 -15.10 -11.42 9.41
CA GLU A 304 -15.48 -10.96 10.74
C GLU A 304 -14.28 -10.93 11.69
N PHE A 305 -14.09 -9.80 12.35
CA PHE A 305 -13.09 -9.63 13.41
C PHE A 305 -13.63 -10.23 14.73
N LYS A 306 -13.32 -11.49 15.01
CA LYS A 306 -13.51 -12.06 16.36
C LYS A 306 -12.28 -11.71 17.21
N ARG A 307 -12.39 -10.73 18.12
CA ARG A 307 -11.37 -10.52 19.15
C ARG A 307 -11.20 -11.84 19.92
N LYS A 308 -10.04 -12.51 19.76
CA LYS A 308 -9.68 -13.59 20.70
C LYS A 308 -9.62 -12.92 22.09
N THR A 309 -10.54 -13.26 22.98
CA THR A 309 -10.47 -12.90 24.40
C THR A 309 -9.22 -13.57 24.93
N ILE A 310 -8.16 -12.80 25.13
CA ILE A 310 -6.97 -13.29 25.86
C ILE A 310 -7.50 -13.58 27.27
N LYS A 311 -7.73 -14.86 27.57
CA LYS A 311 -7.91 -15.27 28.96
C LYS A 311 -6.63 -14.90 29.70
N LYS A 312 -6.76 -13.98 30.66
CA LYS A 312 -5.70 -13.58 31.60
C LYS A 312 -5.24 -14.78 32.41
#